data_4b57ac3bcf770a896117d0f531394032
#
_entry.id   4b57ac3bcf770a896117d0f531394032
#
_cell.length_a   1.000
_cell.length_b   1.000
_cell.length_c   1.000
_cell.angle_alpha   90.00
_cell.angle_beta   90.00
_cell.angle_gamma   90.00
#
_symmetry.space_group_name_H-M   'P 1'
#
loop_
_entity.id
_entity.type
_entity.pdbx_description
1 polymer ?
#
loop_
_entity_poly.entity_id
_entity_poly.type
_entity_poly.pdbx_seq_one_letter_code
_entity_poly.pdbx_strand_id
1 'polypeptide(L)'
;NFIFNLEMNRGKLTSFLAIDIGASSGRAILGTIQDESLQLKEIRRFPNPIIEMNGRLHWDLLHQYQQIITSLQEVESEHLPIMSLGIDTWGVDFVCFGKDGEPLRMPYSYRDNHTFGAPEHFFSKIPKEEVYRKTGIQIMDFNTLFQLDTQLRQNSSIYPVIDKILFMPDALSYLLTGEMVTEYTIASTSQMVNPYSKEFDTSLLEAVKLSKDRFAPVVFSGTEIGKISSSVQRLTGLQNISVIAVAGHDTASAVLAVPADNKHFAYLSSGTWSLMGIESEKPVINKETYALNFTNEGGADGSIRLLKNICGMWLIEQCKKEWEKEDPVTYPEIVNAAKQSTPFKCFINPDSPCFTSPSSMVESIQEYCRQTGQYVPASMGEIARCIYESLAFRYKQVLQNLQELANFPIEKLHIIGGGSKNNMLNSFTANAINKPVVAGPSEATAIGNILMQAKAAGLVKNKTEIRRIVSNSSDLEVFEPSEAELWNESYQSYLNVYKEI
;
A
#
# COMPACT_ATOMS: atom_id res chain seq x y z
N ASN A 1 38.81 -5.72 -7.93
CA ASN A 1 38.12 -6.90 -8.54
C ASN A 1 36.60 -6.71 -8.68
N PHE A 2 36.02 -5.65 -8.11
CA PHE A 2 34.58 -5.35 -8.24
C PHE A 2 34.23 -4.64 -9.57
N ILE A 3 35.13 -3.85 -10.10
CA ILE A 3 34.96 -3.11 -11.37
C ILE A 3 35.09 -4.04 -12.59
N PHE A 4 35.86 -5.11 -12.51
CA PHE A 4 36.03 -6.07 -13.61
C PHE A 4 34.80 -6.98 -13.84
N ASN A 5 33.90 -7.13 -12.82
CA ASN A 5 32.67 -7.89 -12.99
C ASN A 5 31.52 -7.08 -13.61
N LEU A 6 31.60 -5.75 -13.63
CA LEU A 6 30.55 -4.86 -14.19
C LEU A 6 30.61 -4.78 -15.72
N GLU A 7 31.78 -4.93 -16.33
CA GLU A 7 31.89 -4.92 -17.80
C GLU A 7 31.53 -6.26 -18.46
N MET A 8 31.58 -7.38 -17.72
CA MET A 8 31.19 -8.70 -18.23
C MET A 8 29.68 -8.97 -18.20
N ASN A 9 28.86 -8.11 -17.57
CA ASN A 9 27.42 -8.34 -17.41
C ASN A 9 26.55 -7.59 -18.43
N ARG A 10 27.12 -6.80 -19.33
CA ARG A 10 26.36 -6.21 -20.45
C ARG A 10 25.92 -7.33 -21.40
N GLY A 11 24.63 -7.69 -21.33
CA GLY A 11 24.01 -8.75 -22.13
C GLY A 11 23.67 -10.05 -21.38
N LYS A 12 23.97 -10.17 -20.09
CA LYS A 12 23.55 -11.32 -19.30
C LYS A 12 22.19 -11.03 -18.67
N LEU A 13 21.22 -11.88 -18.95
CA LEU A 13 19.89 -11.85 -18.31
C LEU A 13 20.06 -11.97 -16.79
N THR A 14 19.58 -10.99 -16.04
CA THR A 14 19.60 -11.02 -14.58
C THR A 14 18.17 -10.94 -14.07
N SER A 15 17.80 -11.90 -13.25
CA SER A 15 16.43 -12.02 -12.75
C SER A 15 16.37 -11.89 -11.23
N PHE A 16 15.26 -11.35 -10.76
CA PHE A 16 14.90 -11.09 -9.37
C PHE A 16 13.50 -11.58 -9.10
N LEU A 17 13.23 -12.06 -7.89
CA LEU A 17 11.91 -12.50 -7.48
C LEU A 17 11.29 -11.48 -6.53
N ALA A 18 10.15 -10.90 -6.92
CA ALA A 18 9.31 -10.12 -6.02
C ALA A 18 8.24 -11.01 -5.39
N ILE A 19 8.14 -10.95 -4.08
CA ILE A 19 7.02 -11.50 -3.30
C ILE A 19 6.19 -10.30 -2.85
N ASP A 20 5.06 -10.07 -3.53
CA ASP A 20 4.12 -8.97 -3.27
C ASP A 20 2.88 -9.54 -2.62
N ILE A 21 2.68 -9.30 -1.33
CA ILE A 21 1.55 -9.82 -0.55
C ILE A 21 0.64 -8.66 -0.15
N GLY A 22 -0.47 -8.51 -0.88
CA GLY A 22 -1.52 -7.57 -0.52
C GLY A 22 -2.52 -8.14 0.48
N ALA A 23 -3.49 -7.31 0.88
CA ALA A 23 -4.48 -7.66 1.90
C ALA A 23 -5.44 -8.81 1.51
N SER A 24 -5.56 -9.16 0.24
CA SER A 24 -6.47 -10.21 -0.24
C SER A 24 -5.78 -11.33 -1.02
N SER A 25 -4.64 -11.06 -1.60
CA SER A 25 -3.88 -12.03 -2.40
C SER A 25 -2.40 -11.70 -2.41
N GLY A 26 -1.57 -12.72 -2.60
CA GLY A 26 -0.14 -12.57 -2.82
C GLY A 26 0.29 -13.08 -4.20
N ARG A 27 1.45 -12.61 -4.65
CA ARG A 27 2.04 -13.00 -5.92
C ARG A 27 3.55 -13.17 -5.79
N ALA A 28 4.08 -14.12 -6.52
CA ALA A 28 5.50 -14.24 -6.80
C ALA A 28 5.72 -13.87 -8.27
N ILE A 29 6.48 -12.82 -8.52
CA ILE A 29 6.72 -12.28 -9.86
C ILE A 29 8.22 -12.24 -10.12
N LEU A 30 8.62 -12.95 -11.16
CA LEU A 30 9.99 -12.89 -11.68
C LEU A 30 10.14 -11.66 -12.58
N GLY A 31 11.11 -10.83 -12.28
CA GLY A 31 11.52 -9.72 -13.14
C GLY A 31 12.89 -9.98 -13.74
N THR A 32 12.98 -9.93 -15.06
CA THR A 32 14.24 -10.09 -15.80
C THR A 32 14.62 -8.77 -16.45
N ILE A 33 15.80 -8.28 -16.16
CA ILE A 33 16.31 -7.01 -16.70
C ILE A 33 17.31 -7.31 -17.81
N GLN A 34 17.08 -6.67 -18.96
CA GLN A 34 17.97 -6.67 -20.10
C GLN A 34 17.92 -5.31 -20.82
N ASP A 35 19.08 -4.70 -21.08
CA ASP A 35 19.21 -3.49 -21.89
C ASP A 35 18.22 -2.35 -21.54
N GLU A 36 18.10 -2.02 -20.24
CA GLU A 36 17.16 -1.02 -19.70
C GLU A 36 15.67 -1.35 -19.92
N SER A 37 15.37 -2.62 -20.13
CA SER A 37 14.01 -3.14 -20.22
C SER A 37 13.77 -4.19 -19.14
N LEU A 38 12.57 -4.21 -18.59
CA LEU A 38 12.11 -5.16 -17.58
C LEU A 38 11.00 -6.04 -18.15
N GLN A 39 11.19 -7.34 -18.08
CA GLN A 39 10.15 -8.32 -18.42
C GLN A 39 9.66 -8.99 -17.14
N LEU A 40 8.34 -9.13 -17.00
CA LEU A 40 7.69 -9.74 -15.86
C LEU A 40 7.10 -11.10 -16.23
N LYS A 41 7.27 -12.08 -15.34
CA LYS A 41 6.60 -13.37 -15.40
C LYS A 41 5.97 -13.67 -14.05
N GLU A 42 4.65 -13.79 -13.99
CA GLU A 42 3.98 -14.30 -12.78
C GLU A 42 4.33 -15.78 -12.61
N ILE A 43 4.99 -16.12 -11.53
CA ILE A 43 5.33 -17.50 -11.16
C ILE A 43 4.16 -18.12 -10.44
N ARG A 44 3.59 -17.39 -9.47
CA ARG A 44 2.51 -17.88 -8.63
C ARG A 44 1.60 -16.76 -8.17
N ARG A 45 0.31 -17.06 -8.07
CA ARG A 45 -0.68 -16.24 -7.37
C ARG A 45 -1.37 -17.10 -6.31
N PHE A 46 -1.58 -16.53 -5.14
CA PHE A 46 -2.19 -17.25 -4.02
C PHE A 46 -3.12 -16.33 -3.22
N PRO A 47 -4.15 -16.87 -2.57
CA PRO A 47 -4.98 -16.10 -1.66
C PRO A 47 -4.20 -15.73 -0.40
N ASN A 48 -4.53 -14.59 0.19
CA ASN A 48 -4.07 -14.18 1.52
C ASN A 48 -5.30 -14.10 2.45
N PRO A 49 -5.73 -15.22 3.03
CA PRO A 49 -6.96 -15.28 3.81
C PRO A 49 -6.79 -14.61 5.16
N ILE A 50 -7.86 -13.95 5.61
CA ILE A 50 -8.04 -13.56 7.00
C ILE A 50 -8.79 -14.70 7.69
N ILE A 51 -8.24 -15.18 8.80
CA ILE A 51 -8.80 -16.28 9.57
C ILE A 51 -9.49 -15.73 10.81
N GLU A 52 -10.77 -16.02 10.95
CA GLU A 52 -11.49 -15.73 12.19
C GLU A 52 -11.26 -16.85 13.20
N MET A 53 -10.74 -16.50 14.37
CA MET A 53 -10.50 -17.42 15.47
C MET A 53 -10.83 -16.74 16.79
N ASN A 54 -11.74 -17.35 17.57
CA ASN A 54 -12.20 -16.80 18.85
C ASN A 54 -12.76 -15.36 18.75
N GLY A 55 -13.47 -15.06 17.66
CA GLY A 55 -14.05 -13.74 17.41
C GLY A 55 -13.02 -12.64 17.09
N ARG A 56 -11.82 -13.03 16.68
CA ARG A 56 -10.74 -12.14 16.24
C ARG A 56 -10.25 -12.50 14.85
N LEU A 57 -9.86 -11.51 14.10
CA LEU A 57 -9.35 -11.66 12.74
C LEU A 57 -7.81 -11.71 12.74
N HIS A 58 -7.28 -12.76 12.16
CA HIS A 58 -5.83 -13.01 12.10
C HIS A 58 -5.34 -13.20 10.67
N TRP A 59 -4.10 -12.81 10.44
CA TRP A 59 -3.36 -13.26 9.27
C TRP A 59 -2.79 -14.65 9.49
N ASP A 60 -2.82 -15.48 8.46
CA ASP A 60 -2.20 -16.80 8.47
C ASP A 60 -0.72 -16.72 8.05
N LEU A 61 0.15 -16.42 9.02
CA LEU A 61 1.59 -16.30 8.81
C LEU A 61 2.20 -17.58 8.23
N LEU A 62 1.72 -18.75 8.68
CA LEU A 62 2.24 -20.02 8.21
C LEU A 62 1.85 -20.29 6.76
N HIS A 63 0.63 -19.93 6.37
CA HIS A 63 0.18 -19.98 4.99
C HIS A 63 1.05 -19.08 4.11
N GLN A 64 1.27 -17.81 4.51
CA GLN A 64 2.10 -16.87 3.76
C GLN A 64 3.53 -17.43 3.57
N TYR A 65 4.16 -17.92 4.63
CA TYR A 65 5.47 -18.55 4.56
C TYR A 65 5.47 -19.75 3.60
N GLN A 66 4.49 -20.64 3.72
CA GLN A 66 4.37 -21.82 2.85
C GLN A 66 4.20 -21.42 1.37
N GLN A 67 3.45 -20.37 1.07
CA GLN A 67 3.30 -19.87 -0.30
C GLN A 67 4.62 -19.34 -0.86
N ILE A 68 5.44 -18.67 -0.04
CA ILE A 68 6.77 -18.23 -0.44
C ILE A 68 7.67 -19.44 -0.74
N ILE A 69 7.71 -20.44 0.14
CA ILE A 69 8.48 -21.68 -0.08
C ILE A 69 8.04 -22.37 -1.37
N THR A 70 6.74 -22.49 -1.61
CA THR A 70 6.21 -23.10 -2.83
C THR A 70 6.61 -22.30 -4.09
N SER A 71 6.58 -20.97 -4.01
CA SER A 71 7.03 -20.12 -5.12
C SER A 71 8.52 -20.31 -5.42
N LEU A 72 9.35 -20.45 -4.39
CA LEU A 72 10.79 -20.75 -4.56
C LEU A 72 11.03 -22.15 -5.16
N GLN A 73 10.22 -23.15 -4.78
CA GLN A 73 10.26 -24.48 -5.38
C GLN A 73 9.87 -24.46 -6.86
N GLU A 74 8.88 -23.64 -7.26
CA GLU A 74 8.50 -23.45 -8.65
C GLU A 74 9.62 -22.79 -9.46
N VAL A 75 10.31 -21.78 -8.89
CA VAL A 75 11.49 -21.16 -9.50
C VAL A 75 12.58 -22.19 -9.76
N GLU A 76 12.87 -23.06 -8.79
CA GLU A 76 13.89 -24.11 -8.95
C GLU A 76 13.46 -25.17 -9.95
N SER A 77 12.21 -25.63 -9.91
CA SER A 77 11.69 -26.65 -10.82
C SER A 77 11.70 -26.22 -12.28
N GLU A 78 11.54 -24.92 -12.54
CA GLU A 78 11.64 -24.31 -13.88
C GLU A 78 13.10 -23.91 -14.24
N HIS A 79 14.04 -24.15 -13.35
CA HIS A 79 15.47 -23.77 -13.51
C HIS A 79 15.66 -22.28 -13.82
N LEU A 80 14.84 -21.41 -13.18
CA LEU A 80 14.92 -19.97 -13.39
C LEU A 80 16.05 -19.38 -12.53
N PRO A 81 17.06 -18.77 -13.12
CA PRO A 81 18.14 -18.17 -12.35
C PRO A 81 17.65 -16.89 -11.68
N ILE A 82 17.63 -16.85 -10.35
CA ILE A 82 17.38 -15.63 -9.59
C ILE A 82 18.63 -15.22 -8.80
N MET A 83 18.88 -13.92 -8.73
CA MET A 83 19.99 -13.36 -7.93
C MET A 83 19.56 -13.13 -6.49
N SER A 84 18.34 -12.62 -6.30
CA SER A 84 17.77 -12.31 -4.99
C SER A 84 16.25 -12.38 -5.00
N LEU A 85 15.69 -12.28 -3.82
CA LEU A 85 14.26 -12.03 -3.62
C LEU A 85 14.04 -10.85 -2.66
N GLY A 86 12.90 -10.20 -2.78
CA GLY A 86 12.44 -9.14 -1.89
C GLY A 86 10.96 -9.34 -1.55
N ILE A 87 10.57 -8.96 -0.33
CA ILE A 87 9.19 -9.11 0.15
C ILE A 87 8.64 -7.74 0.49
N ASP A 88 7.46 -7.42 -0.03
CA ASP A 88 6.66 -6.29 0.40
C ASP A 88 5.25 -6.74 0.79
N THR A 89 4.62 -5.99 1.69
CA THR A 89 3.30 -6.26 2.21
C THR A 89 2.52 -4.97 2.46
N TRP A 90 1.27 -5.11 2.91
CA TRP A 90 0.49 -4.02 3.50
C TRP A 90 1.15 -3.49 4.79
N GLY A 91 0.79 -2.27 5.20
CA GLY A 91 1.34 -1.60 6.38
C GLY A 91 0.75 -2.05 7.72
N VAL A 92 1.24 -1.48 8.79
CA VAL A 92 0.80 -1.46 10.18
C VAL A 92 0.82 -2.76 10.97
N ASP A 93 0.68 -3.92 10.33
CA ASP A 93 0.61 -5.20 11.03
C ASP A 93 1.99 -5.80 11.30
N PHE A 94 2.10 -6.59 12.35
CA PHE A 94 3.35 -7.08 12.89
C PHE A 94 3.22 -8.44 13.56
N VAL A 95 4.35 -9.10 13.73
CA VAL A 95 4.51 -10.38 14.44
C VAL A 95 5.34 -10.16 15.69
N CYS A 96 4.89 -10.69 16.82
CA CYS A 96 5.66 -10.73 18.07
C CYS A 96 6.42 -12.04 18.19
N PHE A 97 7.70 -11.97 18.49
CA PHE A 97 8.60 -13.11 18.68
C PHE A 97 9.06 -13.21 20.13
N GLY A 98 9.21 -14.46 20.58
CA GLY A 98 9.83 -14.80 21.86
C GLY A 98 11.35 -14.83 21.78
N LYS A 99 12.02 -15.02 22.94
CA LYS A 99 13.49 -15.14 23.02
C LYS A 99 14.06 -16.34 22.27
N ASP A 100 13.23 -17.34 22.01
CA ASP A 100 13.56 -18.51 21.21
C ASP A 100 13.49 -18.27 19.70
N GLY A 101 13.06 -17.07 19.28
CA GLY A 101 12.87 -16.71 17.88
C GLY A 101 11.59 -17.22 17.25
N GLU A 102 10.69 -17.80 18.06
CA GLU A 102 9.40 -18.33 17.59
C GLU A 102 8.30 -17.27 17.68
N PRO A 103 7.32 -17.25 16.73
CA PRO A 103 6.15 -16.40 16.83
C PRO A 103 5.31 -16.74 18.05
N LEU A 104 4.99 -15.74 18.88
CA LEU A 104 4.22 -15.93 20.11
C LEU A 104 2.73 -16.20 19.84
N ARG A 105 2.21 -15.70 18.72
CA ARG A 105 0.87 -15.95 18.19
C ARG A 105 0.75 -15.51 16.74
N MET A 106 -0.35 -15.92 16.08
CA MET A 106 -0.71 -15.38 14.76
C MET A 106 -0.98 -13.89 14.86
N PRO A 107 -0.47 -13.07 13.91
CA PRO A 107 -0.68 -11.62 13.90
C PRO A 107 -2.16 -11.27 13.73
N TYR A 108 -2.63 -10.24 14.41
CA TYR A 108 -3.94 -9.67 14.14
C TYR A 108 -3.98 -9.02 12.75
N SER A 109 -5.13 -9.10 12.12
CA SER A 109 -5.40 -8.30 10.93
C SER A 109 -5.80 -6.88 11.34
N TYR A 110 -5.33 -5.88 10.63
CA TYR A 110 -5.77 -4.49 10.80
C TYR A 110 -7.29 -4.31 10.61
N ARG A 111 -7.96 -5.29 10.00
CA ARG A 111 -9.42 -5.29 9.84
C ARG A 111 -10.16 -5.79 11.08
N ASP A 112 -9.47 -6.26 12.10
CA ASP A 112 -10.07 -6.65 13.38
C ASP A 112 -10.56 -5.41 14.14
N ASN A 113 -11.72 -5.52 14.75
CA ASN A 113 -12.34 -4.43 15.47
C ASN A 113 -11.79 -4.18 16.89
N HIS A 114 -10.76 -4.95 17.31
CA HIS A 114 -10.20 -4.82 18.67
C HIS A 114 -9.60 -3.43 18.97
N THR A 115 -9.26 -2.68 17.93
CA THR A 115 -8.68 -1.34 18.03
C THR A 115 -9.72 -0.21 17.90
N PHE A 116 -11.01 -0.50 17.74
CA PHE A 116 -12.03 0.54 17.66
C PHE A 116 -12.00 1.41 18.93
N GLY A 117 -11.88 2.74 18.75
CA GLY A 117 -11.73 3.72 19.82
C GLY A 117 -10.38 3.69 20.54
N ALA A 118 -9.40 2.95 20.03
CA ALA A 118 -8.06 2.90 20.64
C ALA A 118 -7.29 4.23 20.56
N PRO A 119 -7.38 5.03 19.48
CA PRO A 119 -6.74 6.34 19.43
C PRO A 119 -7.21 7.27 20.56
N GLU A 120 -8.52 7.38 20.80
CA GLU A 120 -9.10 8.24 21.85
C GLU A 120 -8.58 7.83 23.24
N HIS A 121 -8.46 6.53 23.49
CA HIS A 121 -7.87 6.04 24.73
C HIS A 121 -6.39 6.43 24.84
N PHE A 122 -5.62 6.21 23.75
CA PHE A 122 -4.19 6.54 23.75
C PHE A 122 -3.93 8.04 23.95
N PHE A 123 -4.79 8.90 23.39
CA PHE A 123 -4.65 10.37 23.51
C PHE A 123 -4.86 10.89 24.94
N SER A 124 -5.38 10.08 25.86
CA SER A 124 -5.34 10.39 27.29
C SER A 124 -3.93 10.30 27.87
N LYS A 125 -3.00 9.58 27.25
CA LYS A 125 -1.59 9.46 27.67
C LYS A 125 -0.71 10.50 26.98
N ILE A 126 -0.84 10.67 25.67
CA ILE A 126 -0.14 11.67 24.87
C ILE A 126 -1.17 12.33 23.95
N PRO A 127 -1.31 13.67 23.97
CA PRO A 127 -2.32 14.38 23.16
C PRO A 127 -2.20 14.07 21.65
N LYS A 128 -3.33 13.99 20.97
CA LYS A 128 -3.43 13.70 19.53
C LYS A 128 -2.49 14.54 18.67
N GLU A 129 -2.47 15.86 18.91
CA GLU A 129 -1.61 16.79 18.19
C GLU A 129 -0.12 16.48 18.39
N GLU A 130 0.28 16.06 19.59
CA GLU A 130 1.65 15.70 19.89
C GLU A 130 2.06 14.40 19.20
N VAL A 131 1.20 13.38 19.19
CA VAL A 131 1.43 12.13 18.46
C VAL A 131 1.63 12.44 16.98
N TYR A 132 0.75 13.26 16.38
CA TYR A 132 0.89 13.66 14.99
C TYR A 132 2.17 14.47 14.75
N ARG A 133 2.48 15.44 15.58
CA ARG A 133 3.70 16.26 15.47
C ARG A 133 4.99 15.42 15.50
N LYS A 134 5.00 14.32 16.25
CA LYS A 134 6.15 13.40 16.36
C LYS A 134 6.29 12.50 15.15
N THR A 135 5.20 12.09 14.53
CA THR A 135 5.18 11.02 13.52
C THR A 135 4.74 11.47 12.14
N GLY A 136 3.88 12.49 12.08
CA GLY A 136 3.25 12.96 10.84
C GLY A 136 2.33 11.94 10.18
N ILE A 137 1.96 10.86 10.88
CA ILE A 137 1.18 9.76 10.32
C ILE A 137 -0.32 10.01 10.51
N GLN A 138 -1.10 9.77 9.46
CA GLN A 138 -2.56 9.78 9.48
C GLN A 138 -3.08 8.91 10.62
N ILE A 139 -3.95 9.47 11.46
CA ILE A 139 -4.52 8.73 12.59
C ILE A 139 -5.61 7.81 12.08
N MET A 140 -5.41 6.53 12.30
CA MET A 140 -6.34 5.45 11.98
C MET A 140 -6.31 4.42 13.13
N ASP A 141 -7.46 3.90 13.50
CA ASP A 141 -7.63 3.02 14.67
C ASP A 141 -6.66 1.83 14.70
N PHE A 142 -6.32 1.33 13.54
CA PHE A 142 -5.50 0.13 13.36
C PHE A 142 -4.00 0.39 13.27
N ASN A 143 -3.50 1.62 13.40
CA ASN A 143 -2.05 1.86 13.37
C ASN A 143 -1.37 1.06 14.49
N THR A 144 -0.15 0.62 14.24
CA THR A 144 0.60 -0.27 15.12
C THR A 144 0.65 0.22 16.57
N LEU A 145 0.84 1.52 16.77
CA LEU A 145 0.85 2.15 18.10
C LEU A 145 -0.44 1.82 18.87
N PHE A 146 -1.58 1.95 18.24
CA PHE A 146 -2.89 1.70 18.88
C PHE A 146 -3.18 0.22 19.04
N GLN A 147 -2.68 -0.64 18.14
CA GLN A 147 -2.74 -2.08 18.32
C GLN A 147 -1.94 -2.51 19.57
N LEU A 148 -0.72 -1.99 19.74
CA LEU A 148 0.13 -2.28 20.92
C LEU A 148 -0.48 -1.73 22.20
N ASP A 149 -1.03 -0.51 22.20
CA ASP A 149 -1.75 0.05 23.34
C ASP A 149 -2.94 -0.81 23.75
N THR A 150 -3.71 -1.28 22.76
CA THR A 150 -4.84 -2.16 23.02
C THR A 150 -4.42 -3.49 23.64
N GLN A 151 -3.36 -4.12 23.12
CA GLN A 151 -2.83 -5.35 23.69
C GLN A 151 -2.32 -5.17 25.13
N LEU A 152 -1.65 -4.08 25.39
CA LEU A 152 -1.20 -3.73 26.76
C LEU A 152 -2.40 -3.55 27.70
N ARG A 153 -3.39 -2.77 27.30
CA ARG A 153 -4.58 -2.46 28.08
C ARG A 153 -5.45 -3.70 28.36
N GLN A 154 -5.53 -4.60 27.40
CA GLN A 154 -6.26 -5.86 27.54
C GLN A 154 -5.47 -6.93 28.31
N ASN A 155 -4.30 -6.61 28.85
CA ASN A 155 -3.41 -7.54 29.56
C ASN A 155 -3.13 -8.81 28.72
N SER A 156 -2.81 -8.64 27.45
CA SER A 156 -2.46 -9.73 26.56
C SER A 156 -1.35 -10.58 27.14
N SER A 157 -1.57 -11.89 27.25
CA SER A 157 -0.62 -12.83 27.88
C SER A 157 0.75 -12.88 27.20
N ILE A 158 0.83 -12.53 25.92
CA ILE A 158 2.10 -12.50 25.21
C ILE A 158 2.91 -11.21 25.50
N TYR A 159 2.24 -10.11 25.89
CA TYR A 159 2.87 -8.81 25.99
C TYR A 159 4.11 -8.78 26.91
N PRO A 160 4.10 -9.43 28.11
CA PRO A 160 5.27 -9.48 28.99
C PRO A 160 6.45 -10.30 28.46
N VAL A 161 6.21 -11.21 27.50
CA VAL A 161 7.22 -12.12 26.98
C VAL A 161 7.67 -11.79 25.55
N ILE A 162 7.20 -10.67 24.99
CA ILE A 162 7.69 -10.15 23.70
C ILE A 162 9.19 -9.87 23.82
N ASP A 163 9.98 -10.50 22.96
CA ASP A 163 11.40 -10.18 22.80
C ASP A 163 11.62 -9.25 21.62
N LYS A 164 11.06 -9.59 20.44
CA LYS A 164 11.12 -8.77 19.24
C LYS A 164 9.75 -8.58 18.58
N ILE A 165 9.59 -7.43 17.94
CA ILE A 165 8.46 -7.08 17.09
C ILE A 165 9.02 -6.84 15.69
N LEU A 166 8.52 -7.57 14.70
CA LEU A 166 8.85 -7.40 13.30
C LEU A 166 7.58 -7.10 12.50
N PHE A 167 7.65 -6.12 11.59
CA PHE A 167 6.56 -5.89 10.65
C PHE A 167 6.42 -7.07 9.69
N MET A 168 5.28 -7.21 9.03
CA MET A 168 4.97 -8.40 8.24
C MET A 168 6.06 -8.78 7.24
N PRO A 169 6.60 -7.86 6.37
CA PRO A 169 7.64 -8.24 5.41
C PRO A 169 8.96 -8.58 6.10
N ASP A 170 9.28 -7.92 7.22
CA ASP A 170 10.48 -8.19 8.00
C ASP A 170 10.39 -9.56 8.68
N ALA A 171 9.22 -9.90 9.22
CA ALA A 171 8.97 -11.21 9.82
C ALA A 171 9.12 -12.36 8.80
N LEU A 172 8.54 -12.20 7.60
CA LEU A 172 8.68 -13.18 6.53
C LEU A 172 10.14 -13.31 6.06
N SER A 173 10.85 -12.19 5.95
CA SER A 173 12.28 -12.18 5.61
C SER A 173 13.12 -12.86 6.69
N TYR A 174 12.81 -12.62 7.97
CA TYR A 174 13.44 -13.32 9.10
C TYR A 174 13.23 -14.84 9.03
N LEU A 175 12.00 -15.29 8.75
CA LEU A 175 11.72 -16.73 8.62
C LEU A 175 12.49 -17.39 7.47
N LEU A 176 12.89 -16.63 6.45
CA LEU A 176 13.71 -17.13 5.35
C LEU A 176 15.21 -17.11 5.66
N THR A 177 15.69 -16.12 6.40
CA THR A 177 17.15 -15.87 6.57
C THR A 177 17.67 -16.22 7.96
N GLY A 178 16.85 -16.06 8.99
CA GLY A 178 17.27 -16.05 10.40
C GLY A 178 17.79 -14.70 10.88
N GLU A 179 17.81 -13.66 10.04
CA GLU A 179 18.29 -12.31 10.36
C GLU A 179 17.13 -11.35 10.58
N MET A 180 17.15 -10.62 11.71
CA MET A 180 16.10 -9.67 12.09
C MET A 180 16.52 -8.25 11.73
N VAL A 181 15.68 -7.58 10.92
CA VAL A 181 15.80 -6.16 10.58
C VAL A 181 14.43 -5.49 10.70
N THR A 182 14.41 -4.17 10.68
CA THR A 182 13.21 -3.35 10.54
C THR A 182 13.39 -2.45 9.32
N GLU A 183 12.66 -2.71 8.23
CA GLU A 183 12.75 -1.85 7.05
C GLU A 183 11.99 -0.54 7.26
N TYR A 184 12.60 0.58 6.88
CA TYR A 184 12.13 1.93 7.22
C TYR A 184 10.75 2.25 6.65
N THR A 185 10.43 1.86 5.39
CA THR A 185 9.16 2.26 4.77
C THR A 185 7.97 1.60 5.45
N ILE A 186 8.10 0.32 5.82
CA ILE A 186 7.05 -0.38 6.56
C ILE A 186 6.96 0.13 8.00
N ALA A 187 8.09 0.34 8.67
CA ALA A 187 8.12 0.88 10.03
C ALA A 187 7.48 2.27 10.12
N SER A 188 7.62 3.09 9.08
CA SER A 188 7.04 4.45 9.04
C SER A 188 5.52 4.45 9.13
N THR A 189 4.84 3.37 8.74
CA THR A 189 3.36 3.27 8.82
C THR A 189 2.85 3.11 10.24
N SER A 190 3.72 2.79 11.19
CA SER A 190 3.37 2.34 12.53
C SER A 190 2.83 3.40 13.49
N GLN A 191 2.96 4.69 13.13
CA GLN A 191 2.75 5.82 14.05
C GLN A 191 3.71 5.85 15.26
N MET A 192 4.90 5.27 15.13
CA MET A 192 5.91 5.23 16.18
C MET A 192 7.27 5.74 15.72
N VAL A 193 7.47 5.95 14.42
CA VAL A 193 8.73 6.43 13.85
C VAL A 193 8.69 7.93 13.65
N ASN A 194 9.75 8.62 14.08
CA ASN A 194 9.94 10.03 13.81
C ASN A 194 10.49 10.20 12.38
N PRO A 195 9.80 10.93 11.49
CA PRO A 195 10.20 11.00 10.07
C PRO A 195 11.45 11.86 9.83
N TYR A 196 11.88 12.68 10.80
CA TYR A 196 13.12 13.46 10.69
C TYR A 196 14.34 12.61 11.05
N SER A 197 14.30 11.91 12.20
CA SER A 197 15.39 11.04 12.63
C SER A 197 15.36 9.67 11.96
N LYS A 198 14.20 9.27 11.42
CA LYS A 198 13.92 7.93 10.85
C LYS A 198 14.11 6.79 11.86
N GLU A 199 13.92 7.09 13.13
CA GLU A 199 14.01 6.16 14.25
C GLU A 199 12.70 6.15 15.05
N PHE A 200 12.51 5.08 15.82
CA PHE A 200 11.38 4.99 16.76
C PHE A 200 11.46 6.11 17.82
N ASP A 201 10.32 6.78 18.06
CA ASP A 201 10.18 7.78 19.11
C ASP A 201 10.10 7.11 20.48
N THR A 202 11.06 7.41 21.35
CA THR A 202 11.18 6.78 22.67
C THR A 202 9.95 7.04 23.54
N SER A 203 9.37 8.24 23.50
CA SER A 203 8.22 8.58 24.35
C SER A 203 6.94 7.84 23.94
N LEU A 204 6.76 7.60 22.64
CA LEU A 204 5.64 6.79 22.14
C LEU A 204 5.80 5.31 22.54
N LEU A 205 7.04 4.78 22.48
CA LEU A 205 7.31 3.42 22.93
C LEU A 205 7.11 3.28 24.46
N GLU A 206 7.58 4.22 25.25
CA GLU A 206 7.39 4.22 26.70
C GLU A 206 5.90 4.25 27.08
N ALA A 207 5.07 5.00 26.35
CA ALA A 207 3.63 5.06 26.58
C ALA A 207 2.92 3.70 26.40
N VAL A 208 3.50 2.80 25.60
CA VAL A 208 3.06 1.41 25.45
C VAL A 208 3.96 0.41 26.19
N LYS A 209 4.79 0.88 27.12
CA LYS A 209 5.70 0.07 27.94
C LYS A 209 6.67 -0.81 27.13
N LEU A 210 7.13 -0.30 26.01
CA LEU A 210 8.16 -0.92 25.18
C LEU A 210 9.41 -0.05 25.14
N SER A 211 10.53 -0.64 24.77
CA SER A 211 11.82 0.02 24.54
C SER A 211 12.31 -0.25 23.12
N LYS A 212 13.24 0.56 22.61
CA LYS A 212 13.74 0.44 21.23
C LYS A 212 14.34 -0.93 20.92
N ASP A 213 14.91 -1.63 21.91
CA ASP A 213 15.48 -2.96 21.76
C ASP A 213 14.46 -4.06 21.45
N ARG A 214 13.16 -3.76 21.59
CA ARG A 214 12.07 -4.65 21.13
C ARG A 214 11.89 -4.65 19.62
N PHE A 215 12.51 -3.72 18.93
CA PHE A 215 12.55 -3.66 17.47
C PHE A 215 13.96 -4.00 16.98
N ALA A 216 14.05 -4.65 15.81
CA ALA A 216 15.32 -4.91 15.17
C ALA A 216 15.93 -3.59 14.62
N PRO A 217 17.24 -3.56 14.31
CA PRO A 217 17.87 -2.38 13.72
C PRO A 217 17.13 -1.88 12.47
N VAL A 218 16.93 -0.57 12.36
CA VAL A 218 16.31 0.05 11.19
C VAL A 218 17.29 0.01 10.01
N VAL A 219 16.81 -0.52 8.88
CA VAL A 219 17.53 -0.55 7.62
C VAL A 219 16.74 0.16 6.52
N PHE A 220 17.41 0.60 5.46
CA PHE A 220 16.76 1.24 4.32
C PHE A 220 16.62 0.25 3.15
N SER A 221 15.65 0.54 2.28
CA SER A 221 15.44 -0.24 1.06
C SER A 221 16.73 -0.34 0.23
N GLY A 222 17.02 -1.54 -0.27
CA GLY A 222 18.28 -1.88 -0.97
C GLY A 222 19.33 -2.52 -0.07
N THR A 223 19.08 -2.70 1.23
CA THR A 223 19.99 -3.41 2.15
C THR A 223 19.83 -4.92 1.97
N GLU A 224 20.95 -5.64 1.83
CA GLU A 224 20.94 -7.10 1.92
C GLU A 224 20.73 -7.53 3.38
N ILE A 225 19.64 -8.25 3.65
CA ILE A 225 19.31 -8.78 4.99
C ILE A 225 20.20 -9.97 5.30
N GLY A 226 20.34 -10.86 4.34
CA GLY A 226 21.11 -12.09 4.44
C GLY A 226 20.80 -13.01 3.28
N LYS A 227 21.26 -14.25 3.40
CA LYS A 227 20.91 -15.31 2.44
C LYS A 227 19.85 -16.23 3.04
N ILE A 228 19.10 -16.90 2.16
CA ILE A 228 18.18 -17.95 2.62
C ILE A 228 18.93 -18.97 3.47
N SER A 229 18.35 -19.34 4.60
CA SER A 229 18.93 -20.25 5.59
C SER A 229 19.14 -21.66 5.01
N SER A 230 20.00 -22.44 5.64
CA SER A 230 20.24 -23.83 5.22
C SER A 230 18.97 -24.69 5.25
N SER A 231 18.02 -24.40 6.12
CA SER A 231 16.71 -25.08 6.15
C SER A 231 15.88 -24.72 4.92
N VAL A 232 15.81 -23.45 4.55
CA VAL A 232 15.11 -22.97 3.34
C VAL A 232 15.76 -23.52 2.08
N GLN A 233 17.10 -23.54 2.02
CA GLN A 233 17.85 -24.15 0.91
C GLN A 233 17.45 -25.65 0.72
N ARG A 234 17.35 -26.41 1.80
CA ARG A 234 16.91 -27.84 1.73
C ARG A 234 15.46 -27.98 1.29
N LEU A 235 14.56 -27.08 1.74
CA LEU A 235 13.15 -27.11 1.37
C LEU A 235 12.90 -26.73 -0.09
N THR A 236 13.69 -25.84 -0.64
CA THR A 236 13.47 -25.25 -1.96
C THR A 236 14.38 -25.80 -3.06
N GLY A 237 15.55 -26.33 -2.71
CA GLY A 237 16.62 -26.73 -3.66
C GLY A 237 17.52 -25.56 -4.06
N LEU A 238 17.07 -24.32 -3.89
CA LEU A 238 17.85 -23.12 -4.25
C LEU A 238 19.05 -22.92 -3.31
N GLN A 239 20.15 -22.36 -3.85
CA GLN A 239 21.38 -22.13 -3.12
C GLN A 239 21.79 -20.66 -3.18
N ASN A 240 22.27 -20.12 -2.06
CA ASN A 240 22.92 -18.81 -1.97
C ASN A 240 22.07 -17.61 -2.46
N ILE A 241 20.74 -17.69 -2.43
CA ILE A 241 19.86 -16.59 -2.82
C ILE A 241 19.87 -15.52 -1.73
N SER A 242 20.17 -14.28 -2.11
CA SER A 242 20.12 -13.13 -1.20
C SER A 242 18.67 -12.66 -0.98
N VAL A 243 18.34 -12.25 0.24
CA VAL A 243 17.09 -11.58 0.59
C VAL A 243 17.38 -10.10 0.78
N ILE A 244 16.71 -9.27 0.00
CA ILE A 244 16.92 -7.81 0.00
C ILE A 244 15.76 -7.15 0.72
N ALA A 245 16.05 -6.26 1.68
CA ALA A 245 15.08 -5.32 2.20
C ALA A 245 14.70 -4.36 1.05
N VAL A 246 13.58 -4.62 0.41
CA VAL A 246 12.98 -3.69 -0.56
C VAL A 246 12.15 -2.66 0.19
N ALA A 247 11.45 -1.75 -0.48
CA ALA A 247 10.44 -0.95 0.21
C ALA A 247 9.34 -1.89 0.73
N GLY A 248 9.40 -2.23 2.01
CA GLY A 248 8.57 -3.26 2.63
C GLY A 248 7.08 -2.91 2.65
N HIS A 249 6.74 -1.61 2.62
CA HIS A 249 5.38 -1.16 2.37
C HIS A 249 5.08 -1.20 0.86
N ASP A 250 4.10 -2.00 0.46
CA ASP A 250 3.70 -2.22 -0.94
C ASP A 250 3.52 -0.91 -1.73
N THR A 251 2.88 0.09 -1.12
CA THR A 251 2.69 1.41 -1.73
C THR A 251 4.02 2.15 -1.91
N ALA A 252 5.00 1.99 -1.02
CA ALA A 252 6.32 2.61 -1.21
C ALA A 252 7.06 1.98 -2.39
N SER A 253 6.98 0.66 -2.56
CA SER A 253 7.46 -0.05 -3.75
C SER A 253 6.74 0.44 -5.00
N ALA A 254 5.41 0.56 -4.97
CA ALA A 254 4.62 1.05 -6.11
C ALA A 254 5.01 2.48 -6.52
N VAL A 255 5.18 3.40 -5.57
CA VAL A 255 5.56 4.80 -5.85
C VAL A 255 6.95 4.91 -6.46
N LEU A 256 7.88 4.03 -6.09
CA LEU A 256 9.19 3.95 -6.72
C LEU A 256 9.07 3.69 -8.24
N ALA A 257 8.08 2.91 -8.63
CA ALA A 257 7.80 2.53 -10.03
C ALA A 257 6.87 3.53 -10.77
N VAL A 258 6.60 4.71 -10.23
CA VAL A 258 5.89 5.75 -10.97
C VAL A 258 6.76 6.21 -12.15
N PRO A 259 6.27 6.14 -13.41
CA PRO A 259 7.06 6.48 -14.61
C PRO A 259 7.16 7.99 -14.83
N ALA A 260 7.54 8.74 -13.79
CA ALA A 260 7.63 10.19 -13.83
C ALA A 260 8.99 10.64 -14.37
N ASP A 261 8.95 11.63 -15.23
CA ASP A 261 10.11 12.28 -15.87
C ASP A 261 10.66 13.47 -15.07
N ASN A 262 9.85 14.03 -14.17
CA ASN A 262 10.20 15.15 -13.29
C ASN A 262 9.46 15.04 -11.96
N LYS A 263 9.59 16.04 -11.08
CA LYS A 263 8.95 16.06 -9.75
C LYS A 263 7.56 16.72 -9.73
N HIS A 264 7.06 17.25 -10.83
CA HIS A 264 5.82 18.03 -10.89
C HIS A 264 4.59 17.14 -11.06
N PHE A 265 4.51 16.08 -10.29
CA PHE A 265 3.42 15.13 -10.36
C PHE A 265 2.86 14.79 -8.98
N ALA A 266 1.61 14.34 -8.97
CA ALA A 266 1.06 13.54 -7.90
C ALA A 266 0.89 12.09 -8.37
N TYR A 267 0.82 11.17 -7.43
CA TYR A 267 0.52 9.78 -7.72
C TYR A 267 -0.77 9.33 -7.00
N LEU A 268 -1.42 8.33 -7.57
CA LEU A 268 -2.52 7.60 -7.00
C LEU A 268 -2.21 6.11 -7.10
N SER A 269 -1.87 5.47 -5.99
CA SER A 269 -1.82 4.02 -5.91
C SER A 269 -3.25 3.52 -5.73
N SER A 270 -3.82 2.95 -6.81
CA SER A 270 -5.24 2.59 -6.87
C SER A 270 -5.41 1.08 -6.76
N GLY A 271 -6.01 0.66 -5.67
CA GLY A 271 -6.39 -0.70 -5.35
C GLY A 271 -7.64 -0.71 -4.47
N THR A 272 -7.76 -1.65 -3.55
CA THR A 272 -8.82 -1.68 -2.52
C THR A 272 -8.86 -0.36 -1.75
N TRP A 273 -7.69 0.16 -1.35
CA TRP A 273 -7.46 1.54 -0.95
C TRP A 273 -6.98 2.36 -2.13
N SER A 274 -7.20 3.67 -2.05
CA SER A 274 -6.61 4.69 -2.93
C SER A 274 -5.69 5.57 -2.11
N LEU A 275 -4.38 5.52 -2.39
CA LEU A 275 -3.37 6.32 -1.69
C LEU A 275 -2.88 7.40 -2.64
N MET A 276 -3.34 8.64 -2.43
CA MET A 276 -2.97 9.78 -3.27
C MET A 276 -1.95 10.66 -2.56
N GLY A 277 -0.85 10.99 -3.24
CA GLY A 277 0.21 11.78 -2.63
C GLY A 277 1.22 12.38 -3.59
N ILE A 278 2.19 13.02 -2.99
CA ILE A 278 3.39 13.55 -3.63
C ILE A 278 4.65 13.04 -2.93
N GLU A 279 5.77 13.06 -3.61
CA GLU A 279 7.07 12.85 -2.98
C GLU A 279 7.63 14.18 -2.45
N SER A 280 8.18 14.15 -1.25
CA SER A 280 8.84 15.28 -0.61
C SER A 280 10.20 14.87 -0.05
N GLU A 281 11.18 15.76 -0.10
CA GLU A 281 12.50 15.52 0.52
C GLU A 281 12.44 15.57 2.05
N LYS A 282 11.46 16.30 2.59
CA LYS A 282 11.30 16.51 4.04
C LYS A 282 9.85 16.28 4.45
N PRO A 283 9.62 15.88 5.70
CA PRO A 283 8.28 15.78 6.25
C PRO A 283 7.54 17.13 6.21
N VAL A 284 6.26 17.09 5.87
CA VAL A 284 5.36 18.24 5.90
C VAL A 284 4.38 18.03 7.06
N ILE A 285 4.77 18.52 8.23
CA ILE A 285 4.01 18.37 9.48
C ILE A 285 3.70 19.77 10.01
N ASN A 286 2.47 20.21 9.83
CA ASN A 286 1.96 21.51 10.23
C ASN A 286 0.48 21.42 10.62
N LYS A 287 -0.15 22.55 10.91
CA LYS A 287 -1.56 22.62 11.31
C LYS A 287 -2.51 22.15 10.19
N GLU A 288 -2.18 22.46 8.96
CA GLU A 288 -2.97 22.11 7.77
C GLU A 288 -2.94 20.60 7.54
N THR A 289 -1.74 19.98 7.54
CA THR A 289 -1.62 18.53 7.38
C THR A 289 -2.25 17.75 8.55
N TYR A 290 -2.18 18.30 9.77
CA TYR A 290 -2.87 17.75 10.91
C TYR A 290 -4.39 17.81 10.77
N ALA A 291 -4.92 19.00 10.44
CA ALA A 291 -6.36 19.20 10.28
C ALA A 291 -6.95 18.34 9.16
N LEU A 292 -6.22 18.21 8.04
CA LEU A 292 -6.61 17.40 6.89
C LEU A 292 -6.28 15.90 7.06
N ASN A 293 -5.63 15.53 8.17
CA ASN A 293 -5.20 14.16 8.48
C ASN A 293 -4.38 13.50 7.35
N PHE A 294 -3.36 14.21 6.86
CA PHE A 294 -2.38 13.69 5.92
C PHE A 294 -1.31 12.84 6.62
N THR A 295 -0.69 11.93 5.89
CA THR A 295 0.38 11.05 6.39
C THR A 295 1.71 11.34 5.71
N ASN A 296 2.80 11.26 6.48
CA ASN A 296 4.19 11.44 6.04
C ASN A 296 4.94 10.10 6.16
N GLU A 297 4.71 9.21 5.22
CA GLU A 297 5.30 7.87 5.22
C GLU A 297 6.66 7.84 4.51
N GLY A 298 7.51 6.89 4.89
CA GLY A 298 8.81 6.70 4.27
C GLY A 298 8.75 6.28 2.81
N GLY A 299 9.56 6.90 1.96
CA GLY A 299 9.79 6.48 0.58
C GLY A 299 11.00 5.55 0.45
N ALA A 300 11.03 4.76 -0.62
CA ALA A 300 12.04 3.73 -0.88
C ALA A 300 13.49 4.26 -0.98
N ASP A 301 13.66 5.53 -1.31
CA ASP A 301 14.96 6.20 -1.41
C ASP A 301 15.27 7.08 -0.18
N GLY A 302 14.51 6.91 0.90
CA GLY A 302 14.61 7.71 2.11
C GLY A 302 13.92 9.07 2.02
N SER A 303 13.19 9.36 0.94
CA SER A 303 12.28 10.50 0.83
C SER A 303 11.03 10.31 1.71
N ILE A 304 10.15 11.28 1.69
CA ILE A 304 8.84 11.23 2.33
C ILE A 304 7.75 11.14 1.26
N ARG A 305 6.80 10.29 1.47
CA ARG A 305 5.54 10.25 0.74
C ARG A 305 4.49 10.98 1.57
N LEU A 306 4.19 12.23 1.19
CA LEU A 306 3.07 12.99 1.75
C LEU A 306 1.80 12.54 1.03
N LEU A 307 0.91 11.84 1.71
CA LEU A 307 -0.26 11.26 1.08
C LEU A 307 -1.50 11.26 1.98
N LYS A 308 -2.62 10.95 1.38
CA LYS A 308 -3.90 10.67 2.04
C LYS A 308 -4.37 9.29 1.66
N ASN A 309 -4.72 8.48 2.65
CA ASN A 309 -5.47 7.25 2.44
C ASN A 309 -6.94 7.59 2.19
N ILE A 310 -7.49 7.07 1.11
CA ILE A 310 -8.86 7.28 0.66
C ILE A 310 -9.49 5.89 0.50
N CYS A 311 -10.76 5.73 0.82
CA CYS A 311 -11.48 4.53 0.44
C CYS A 311 -11.49 4.42 -1.09
N GLY A 312 -10.96 3.33 -1.61
CA GLY A 312 -10.77 3.14 -3.06
C GLY A 312 -11.81 2.21 -3.68
N MET A 313 -11.30 1.22 -4.40
CA MET A 313 -12.12 0.23 -5.11
C MET A 313 -12.87 -0.72 -4.16
N TRP A 314 -12.61 -0.66 -2.85
CA TRP A 314 -13.35 -1.39 -1.82
C TRP A 314 -14.87 -1.27 -1.99
N LEU A 315 -15.37 -0.07 -2.28
CA LEU A 315 -16.81 0.18 -2.48
C LEU A 315 -17.38 -0.72 -3.59
N ILE A 316 -16.74 -0.69 -4.76
CA ILE A 316 -17.20 -1.48 -5.92
C ILE A 316 -16.93 -2.97 -5.74
N GLU A 317 -15.85 -3.35 -5.06
CA GLU A 317 -15.53 -4.75 -4.75
C GLU A 317 -16.58 -5.38 -3.85
N GLN A 318 -17.07 -4.66 -2.83
CA GLN A 318 -18.12 -5.15 -1.94
C GLN A 318 -19.46 -5.22 -2.68
N CYS A 319 -19.84 -4.21 -3.46
CA CYS A 319 -21.04 -4.27 -4.29
C CYS A 319 -21.00 -5.45 -5.27
N LYS A 320 -19.85 -5.68 -5.92
CA LYS A 320 -19.66 -6.82 -6.83
C LYS A 320 -19.91 -8.15 -6.13
N LYS A 321 -19.34 -8.37 -4.94
CA LYS A 321 -19.57 -9.58 -4.14
C LYS A 321 -21.04 -9.81 -3.78
N GLU A 322 -21.81 -8.73 -3.61
CA GLU A 322 -23.26 -8.84 -3.36
C GLU A 322 -23.99 -9.23 -4.64
N TRP A 323 -23.71 -8.59 -5.77
CA TRP A 323 -24.33 -8.89 -7.06
C TRP A 323 -24.00 -10.32 -7.54
N GLU A 324 -22.78 -10.81 -7.29
CA GLU A 324 -22.37 -12.19 -7.63
C GLU A 324 -23.12 -13.28 -6.86
N LYS A 325 -23.86 -12.94 -5.79
CA LYS A 325 -24.74 -13.90 -5.10
C LYS A 325 -25.97 -14.27 -5.94
N GLU A 326 -26.39 -13.39 -6.83
CA GLU A 326 -27.54 -13.57 -7.71
C GLU A 326 -27.07 -14.15 -9.06
N ASP A 327 -26.17 -13.45 -9.74
CA ASP A 327 -25.61 -13.84 -11.04
C ASP A 327 -24.11 -13.46 -11.12
N PRO A 328 -23.28 -14.28 -11.78
CA PRO A 328 -21.89 -13.90 -12.03
C PRO A 328 -21.79 -12.56 -12.78
N VAL A 329 -20.97 -11.64 -12.27
CA VAL A 329 -20.76 -10.34 -12.88
C VAL A 329 -19.27 -10.00 -12.96
N THR A 330 -18.82 -9.46 -14.08
CA THR A 330 -17.45 -9.05 -14.33
C THR A 330 -17.28 -7.53 -14.17
N TYR A 331 -16.06 -7.07 -13.89
CA TYR A 331 -15.78 -5.62 -13.86
C TYR A 331 -16.11 -4.91 -15.19
N PRO A 332 -15.80 -5.46 -16.39
CA PRO A 332 -16.22 -4.84 -17.65
C PRO A 332 -17.73 -4.64 -17.76
N GLU A 333 -18.55 -5.59 -17.28
CA GLU A 333 -20.02 -5.48 -17.29
C GLU A 333 -20.49 -4.36 -16.36
N ILE A 334 -19.91 -4.25 -15.16
CA ILE A 334 -20.18 -3.17 -14.19
C ILE A 334 -19.84 -1.81 -14.81
N VAL A 335 -18.66 -1.67 -15.41
CA VAL A 335 -18.22 -0.44 -16.07
C VAL A 335 -19.14 -0.07 -17.24
N ASN A 336 -19.56 -1.07 -18.05
CA ASN A 336 -20.46 -0.83 -19.16
C ASN A 336 -21.85 -0.37 -18.68
N ALA A 337 -22.40 -1.00 -17.65
CA ALA A 337 -23.66 -0.57 -17.01
C ALA A 337 -23.56 0.86 -16.46
N ALA A 338 -22.43 1.20 -15.80
CA ALA A 338 -22.20 2.55 -15.32
C ALA A 338 -22.12 3.57 -16.46
N LYS A 339 -21.49 3.26 -17.59
CA LYS A 339 -21.44 4.13 -18.78
C LYS A 339 -22.84 4.44 -19.35
N GLN A 340 -23.75 3.50 -19.28
CA GLN A 340 -25.13 3.66 -19.78
C GLN A 340 -26.04 4.42 -18.81
N SER A 341 -25.61 4.59 -17.56
CA SER A 341 -26.39 5.29 -16.53
C SER A 341 -26.27 6.81 -16.66
N THR A 342 -27.32 7.54 -16.23
CA THR A 342 -27.33 9.01 -16.27
C THR A 342 -26.26 9.60 -15.36
N PRO A 343 -25.44 10.55 -15.85
CA PRO A 343 -24.36 11.18 -15.06
C PRO A 343 -24.90 12.04 -13.91
N PHE A 344 -24.10 12.13 -12.84
CA PHE A 344 -24.20 13.13 -11.76
C PHE A 344 -25.53 13.15 -10.99
N LYS A 345 -26.22 12.00 -10.88
CA LYS A 345 -27.51 11.92 -10.18
C LYS A 345 -27.39 11.90 -8.67
N CYS A 346 -26.33 11.30 -8.14
CA CYS A 346 -26.10 11.19 -6.71
C CYS A 346 -24.61 10.97 -6.42
N PHE A 347 -24.21 11.34 -5.21
CA PHE A 347 -22.82 11.26 -4.75
C PHE A 347 -22.75 10.73 -3.32
N ILE A 348 -21.61 10.16 -2.96
CA ILE A 348 -21.30 9.74 -1.60
C ILE A 348 -19.96 10.35 -1.17
N ASN A 349 -19.74 10.48 0.15
CA ASN A 349 -18.40 10.61 0.69
C ASN A 349 -17.78 9.21 0.79
N PRO A 350 -16.79 8.85 -0.07
CA PRO A 350 -16.20 7.51 -0.06
C PRO A 350 -15.58 7.13 1.29
N ASP A 351 -15.12 8.10 2.07
CA ASP A 351 -14.47 7.91 3.36
C ASP A 351 -15.45 7.89 4.54
N SER A 352 -16.76 7.89 4.29
CA SER A 352 -17.76 7.83 5.36
C SER A 352 -17.63 6.53 6.16
N PRO A 353 -17.69 6.58 7.51
CA PRO A 353 -17.61 5.40 8.38
C PRO A 353 -18.63 4.31 8.05
N CYS A 354 -19.80 4.68 7.50
CA CYS A 354 -20.82 3.73 7.11
C CYS A 354 -20.38 2.73 6.03
N PHE A 355 -19.30 3.03 5.31
CA PHE A 355 -18.73 2.16 4.26
C PHE A 355 -17.55 1.31 4.72
N THR A 356 -17.12 1.43 5.97
CA THR A 356 -15.94 0.69 6.48
C THR A 356 -16.18 -0.81 6.52
N SER A 357 -17.31 -1.25 7.07
CA SER A 357 -17.66 -2.67 7.18
C SER A 357 -19.17 -2.86 7.26
N PRO A 358 -19.95 -2.46 6.24
CA PRO A 358 -21.40 -2.61 6.25
C PRO A 358 -21.80 -4.07 6.00
N SER A 359 -22.99 -4.44 6.47
CA SER A 359 -23.62 -5.73 6.15
C SER A 359 -23.99 -5.85 4.66
N SER A 360 -24.37 -4.72 4.05
CA SER A 360 -24.59 -4.54 2.62
C SER A 360 -24.02 -3.19 2.18
N MET A 361 -23.12 -3.19 1.22
CA MET A 361 -22.57 -1.97 0.65
C MET A 361 -23.61 -1.26 -0.24
N VAL A 362 -24.37 -2.03 -0.99
CA VAL A 362 -25.46 -1.52 -1.85
C VAL A 362 -26.49 -0.75 -1.02
N GLU A 363 -27.00 -1.35 0.05
CA GLU A 363 -27.96 -0.69 0.95
C GLU A 363 -27.36 0.54 1.65
N SER A 364 -26.08 0.47 2.04
CA SER A 364 -25.40 1.60 2.69
C SER A 364 -25.25 2.80 1.76
N ILE A 365 -24.96 2.59 0.48
CA ILE A 365 -24.91 3.66 -0.52
C ILE A 365 -26.30 4.26 -0.73
N GLN A 366 -27.33 3.42 -0.87
CA GLN A 366 -28.71 3.87 -1.01
C GLN A 366 -29.19 4.67 0.21
N GLU A 367 -28.84 4.20 1.41
CA GLU A 367 -29.20 4.89 2.65
C GLU A 367 -28.47 6.23 2.79
N TYR A 368 -27.19 6.30 2.44
CA TYR A 368 -26.44 7.56 2.39
C TYR A 368 -27.12 8.58 1.46
N CYS A 369 -27.51 8.16 0.25
CA CYS A 369 -28.23 9.03 -0.69
C CYS A 369 -29.58 9.47 -0.14
N ARG A 370 -30.33 8.59 0.53
CA ARG A 370 -31.62 8.91 1.16
C ARG A 370 -31.46 9.93 2.29
N GLN A 371 -30.46 9.72 3.17
CA GLN A 371 -30.21 10.63 4.30
C GLN A 371 -29.71 12.01 3.87
N THR A 372 -29.08 12.10 2.71
CA THR A 372 -28.61 13.38 2.13
C THR A 372 -29.62 14.01 1.16
N GLY A 373 -30.83 13.44 1.03
CA GLY A 373 -31.92 13.98 0.22
C GLY A 373 -31.67 13.92 -1.29
N GLN A 374 -30.83 12.96 -1.74
CA GLN A 374 -30.48 12.77 -3.14
C GLN A 374 -31.38 11.72 -3.83
N TYR A 375 -31.22 11.62 -5.15
CA TYR A 375 -31.71 10.47 -5.89
C TYR A 375 -31.09 9.19 -5.31
N VAL A 376 -31.91 8.14 -5.11
CA VAL A 376 -31.46 6.85 -4.59
C VAL A 376 -31.19 5.91 -5.77
N PRO A 377 -29.92 5.52 -6.02
CA PRO A 377 -29.59 4.66 -7.14
C PRO A 377 -30.14 3.25 -6.91
N ALA A 378 -30.78 2.68 -7.93
CA ALA A 378 -31.45 1.38 -7.82
C ALA A 378 -30.72 0.26 -8.59
N SER A 379 -30.22 0.56 -9.79
CA SER A 379 -29.54 -0.42 -10.62
C SER A 379 -28.03 -0.53 -10.33
N MET A 380 -27.43 -1.67 -10.68
CA MET A 380 -25.99 -1.87 -10.63
C MET A 380 -25.20 -0.73 -11.32
N GLY A 381 -25.67 -0.31 -12.49
CA GLY A 381 -25.02 0.76 -13.25
C GLY A 381 -25.07 2.11 -12.55
N GLU A 382 -26.23 2.47 -11.96
CA GLU A 382 -26.39 3.73 -11.21
C GLU A 382 -25.53 3.76 -9.94
N ILE A 383 -25.47 2.64 -9.20
CA ILE A 383 -24.62 2.50 -8.01
C ILE A 383 -23.16 2.59 -8.37
N ALA A 384 -22.73 1.86 -9.40
CA ALA A 384 -21.34 1.89 -9.86
C ALA A 384 -20.93 3.29 -10.36
N ARG A 385 -21.83 3.98 -11.07
CA ARG A 385 -21.58 5.35 -11.54
C ARG A 385 -21.47 6.33 -10.38
N CYS A 386 -22.36 6.25 -9.40
CA CYS A 386 -22.29 7.03 -8.17
C CYS A 386 -20.92 6.86 -7.48
N ILE A 387 -20.43 5.61 -7.37
CA ILE A 387 -19.11 5.32 -6.78
C ILE A 387 -17.99 5.97 -7.59
N TYR A 388 -17.94 5.74 -8.90
CA TYR A 388 -16.84 6.23 -9.75
C TYR A 388 -16.78 7.76 -9.83
N GLU A 389 -17.93 8.43 -9.95
CA GLU A 389 -18.02 9.90 -9.96
C GLU A 389 -17.59 10.47 -8.60
N SER A 390 -18.04 9.85 -7.50
CA SER A 390 -17.67 10.28 -6.14
C SER A 390 -16.18 10.08 -5.86
N LEU A 391 -15.57 8.97 -6.32
CA LEU A 391 -14.14 8.74 -6.21
C LEU A 391 -13.36 9.79 -7.00
N ALA A 392 -13.75 10.10 -8.24
CA ALA A 392 -13.09 11.12 -9.05
C ALA A 392 -13.14 12.51 -8.38
N PHE A 393 -14.25 12.88 -7.78
CA PHE A 393 -14.38 14.12 -7.01
C PHE A 393 -13.56 14.09 -5.71
N ARG A 394 -13.49 12.96 -5.03
CA ARG A 394 -12.63 12.81 -3.86
C ARG A 394 -11.15 12.98 -4.23
N TYR A 395 -10.73 12.41 -5.36
CA TYR A 395 -9.38 12.61 -5.87
C TYR A 395 -9.10 14.08 -6.23
N LYS A 396 -10.07 14.79 -6.82
CA LYS A 396 -9.97 16.24 -7.04
C LYS A 396 -9.73 17.00 -5.74
N GLN A 397 -10.54 16.72 -4.72
CA GLN A 397 -10.45 17.39 -3.40
C GLN A 397 -9.08 17.16 -2.76
N VAL A 398 -8.60 15.91 -2.74
CA VAL A 398 -7.28 15.58 -2.17
C VAL A 398 -6.16 16.20 -2.98
N LEU A 399 -6.26 16.23 -4.33
CA LEU A 399 -5.26 16.87 -5.19
C LEU A 399 -5.18 18.36 -4.96
N GLN A 400 -6.30 19.05 -4.74
CA GLN A 400 -6.32 20.47 -4.38
C GLN A 400 -5.58 20.72 -3.07
N ASN A 401 -5.85 19.92 -2.04
CA ASN A 401 -5.14 20.01 -0.75
C ASN A 401 -3.63 19.75 -0.93
N LEU A 402 -3.25 18.72 -1.72
CA LEU A 402 -1.84 18.45 -2.03
C LEU A 402 -1.16 19.61 -2.77
N GLN A 403 -1.88 20.28 -3.68
CA GLN A 403 -1.33 21.45 -4.39
C GLN A 403 -1.05 22.60 -3.44
N GLU A 404 -1.87 22.83 -2.41
CA GLU A 404 -1.63 23.85 -1.38
C GLU A 404 -0.43 23.51 -0.49
N LEU A 405 -0.20 22.22 -0.24
CA LEU A 405 0.90 21.72 0.60
C LEU A 405 2.21 21.56 -0.18
N ALA A 406 2.15 21.41 -1.50
CA ALA A 406 3.31 21.25 -2.36
C ALA A 406 4.02 22.56 -2.61
N ASN A 407 5.36 22.53 -2.67
CA ASN A 407 6.19 23.70 -3.05
C ASN A 407 6.49 23.75 -4.57
N PHE A 408 5.72 23.02 -5.37
CA PHE A 408 5.82 22.95 -6.83
C PHE A 408 4.43 22.77 -7.45
N PRO A 409 4.23 23.15 -8.73
CA PRO A 409 2.98 22.91 -9.41
C PRO A 409 2.81 21.40 -9.69
N ILE A 410 1.64 20.84 -9.38
CA ILE A 410 1.28 19.48 -9.78
C ILE A 410 0.69 19.57 -11.19
N GLU A 411 1.41 19.07 -12.18
CA GLU A 411 1.04 19.18 -13.60
C GLU A 411 0.23 17.97 -14.10
N LYS A 412 0.48 16.80 -13.55
CA LYS A 412 -0.17 15.53 -13.93
C LYS A 412 -0.38 14.61 -12.73
N LEU A 413 -1.29 13.65 -12.88
CA LEU A 413 -1.51 12.58 -11.92
C LEU A 413 -1.11 11.23 -12.55
N HIS A 414 -0.23 10.49 -11.89
CA HIS A 414 0.06 9.10 -12.25
C HIS A 414 -0.82 8.16 -11.46
N ILE A 415 -1.60 7.31 -12.13
CA ILE A 415 -2.40 6.25 -11.49
C ILE A 415 -1.70 4.92 -11.73
N ILE A 416 -1.28 4.28 -10.63
CA ILE A 416 -0.55 3.01 -10.62
C ILE A 416 -1.34 1.94 -9.86
N GLY A 417 -0.94 0.67 -10.02
CA GLY A 417 -1.61 -0.46 -9.39
C GLY A 417 -2.82 -0.96 -10.19
N GLY A 418 -3.54 -1.93 -9.66
CA GLY A 418 -4.63 -2.62 -10.36
C GLY A 418 -5.74 -1.71 -10.88
N GLY A 419 -6.04 -0.63 -10.15
CA GLY A 419 -7.06 0.35 -10.55
C GLY A 419 -6.70 1.16 -11.79
N SER A 420 -5.42 1.21 -12.21
CA SER A 420 -5.00 1.87 -13.45
C SER A 420 -5.64 1.28 -14.71
N LYS A 421 -6.18 0.06 -14.62
CA LYS A 421 -6.91 -0.60 -15.73
C LYS A 421 -8.36 -0.13 -15.88
N ASN A 422 -8.88 0.69 -14.96
CA ASN A 422 -10.24 1.22 -15.05
C ASN A 422 -10.26 2.52 -15.87
N ASN A 423 -10.35 2.41 -17.19
CA ASN A 423 -10.30 3.54 -18.11
C ASN A 423 -11.44 4.55 -17.88
N MET A 424 -12.61 4.11 -17.40
CA MET A 424 -13.71 5.01 -17.06
C MET A 424 -13.36 5.89 -15.87
N LEU A 425 -12.86 5.31 -14.77
CA LEU A 425 -12.46 6.08 -13.59
C LEU A 425 -11.25 6.98 -13.89
N ASN A 426 -10.29 6.51 -14.72
CA ASN A 426 -9.15 7.31 -15.14
C ASN A 426 -9.61 8.55 -15.93
N SER A 427 -10.52 8.38 -16.88
CA SER A 427 -11.11 9.49 -17.66
C SER A 427 -11.90 10.45 -16.76
N PHE A 428 -12.75 9.92 -15.85
CA PHE A 428 -13.47 10.73 -14.87
C PHE A 428 -12.53 11.52 -13.97
N THR A 429 -11.45 10.90 -13.55
CA THR A 429 -10.43 11.56 -12.74
C THR A 429 -9.77 12.70 -13.51
N ALA A 430 -9.34 12.48 -14.77
CA ALA A 430 -8.75 13.54 -15.61
C ALA A 430 -9.70 14.73 -15.77
N ASN A 431 -10.98 14.47 -16.06
CA ASN A 431 -12.01 15.49 -16.17
C ASN A 431 -12.23 16.24 -14.84
N ALA A 432 -12.33 15.49 -13.73
CA ALA A 432 -12.57 16.10 -12.40
C ALA A 432 -11.42 17.01 -11.98
N ILE A 433 -10.17 16.55 -12.11
CA ILE A 433 -8.98 17.30 -11.68
C ILE A 433 -8.53 18.37 -12.70
N ASN A 434 -9.05 18.33 -13.93
CA ASN A 434 -8.67 19.16 -15.06
C ASN A 434 -7.14 19.13 -15.32
N LYS A 435 -6.57 17.93 -15.31
CA LYS A 435 -5.14 17.65 -15.58
C LYS A 435 -4.99 16.30 -16.25
N PRO A 436 -3.91 16.08 -17.03
CA PRO A 436 -3.62 14.77 -17.59
C PRO A 436 -3.47 13.70 -16.51
N VAL A 437 -4.04 12.54 -16.77
CA VAL A 437 -3.85 11.31 -16.00
C VAL A 437 -3.02 10.32 -16.82
N VAL A 438 -1.92 9.84 -16.26
CA VAL A 438 -1.09 8.78 -16.85
C VAL A 438 -1.34 7.50 -16.08
N ALA A 439 -1.99 6.54 -16.71
CA ALA A 439 -2.36 5.26 -16.10
C ALA A 439 -1.35 4.15 -16.43
N GLY A 440 -0.91 3.44 -15.41
CA GLY A 440 0.08 2.36 -15.46
C GLY A 440 1.41 2.73 -14.76
N PRO A 441 2.20 1.70 -14.46
CA PRO A 441 1.95 0.27 -14.63
C PRO A 441 0.95 -0.30 -13.60
N SER A 442 0.25 -1.37 -13.98
CA SER A 442 -0.66 -2.07 -13.06
C SER A 442 0.09 -2.92 -12.03
N GLU A 443 1.28 -3.37 -12.36
CA GLU A 443 2.15 -4.19 -11.51
C GLU A 443 3.23 -3.34 -10.81
N ALA A 444 2.91 -2.09 -10.47
CA ALA A 444 3.86 -1.11 -9.94
C ALA A 444 4.60 -1.60 -8.69
N THR A 445 3.91 -2.28 -7.77
CA THR A 445 4.51 -2.81 -6.54
C THR A 445 5.62 -3.80 -6.85
N ALA A 446 5.33 -4.84 -7.64
CA ALA A 446 6.33 -5.84 -8.02
C ALA A 446 7.49 -5.23 -8.84
N ILE A 447 7.19 -4.28 -9.71
CA ILE A 447 8.21 -3.55 -10.49
C ILE A 447 9.15 -2.77 -9.55
N GLY A 448 8.61 -2.03 -8.59
CA GLY A 448 9.40 -1.28 -7.62
C GLY A 448 10.25 -2.18 -6.73
N ASN A 449 9.69 -3.30 -6.28
CA ASN A 449 10.40 -4.35 -5.55
C ASN A 449 11.60 -4.89 -6.35
N ILE A 450 11.36 -5.34 -7.60
CA ILE A 450 12.40 -5.88 -8.49
C ILE A 450 13.49 -4.84 -8.77
N LEU A 451 13.12 -3.61 -9.09
CA LEU A 451 14.09 -2.56 -9.43
C LEU A 451 14.89 -2.08 -8.20
N MET A 452 14.33 -2.20 -6.99
CA MET A 452 15.10 -1.98 -5.77
C MET A 452 16.14 -3.11 -5.55
N GLN A 453 15.79 -4.36 -5.82
CA GLN A 453 16.76 -5.46 -5.81
C GLN A 453 17.86 -5.26 -6.86
N ALA A 454 17.50 -4.82 -8.07
CA ALA A 454 18.46 -4.48 -9.12
C ALA A 454 19.39 -3.33 -8.72
N LYS A 455 18.88 -2.34 -7.98
CA LYS A 455 19.69 -1.26 -7.40
C LYS A 455 20.65 -1.81 -6.34
N ALA A 456 20.21 -2.69 -5.46
CA ALA A 456 21.07 -3.36 -4.48
C ALA A 456 22.19 -4.18 -5.14
N ALA A 457 21.89 -4.81 -6.28
CA ALA A 457 22.86 -5.54 -7.10
C ALA A 457 23.80 -4.65 -7.94
N GLY A 458 23.61 -3.32 -7.89
CA GLY A 458 24.44 -2.36 -8.65
C GLY A 458 24.13 -2.28 -10.15
N LEU A 459 23.04 -2.90 -10.61
CA LEU A 459 22.59 -2.83 -12.02
C LEU A 459 21.89 -1.52 -12.35
N VAL A 460 21.31 -0.89 -11.36
CA VAL A 460 20.59 0.40 -11.45
C VAL A 460 21.15 1.34 -10.38
N LYS A 461 21.45 2.58 -10.74
CA LYS A 461 22.18 3.50 -9.85
C LYS A 461 21.25 4.31 -8.93
N ASN A 462 20.13 4.76 -9.46
CA ASN A 462 19.27 5.73 -8.78
C ASN A 462 17.81 5.64 -9.26
N LYS A 463 16.94 6.42 -8.60
CA LYS A 463 15.51 6.50 -8.91
C LYS A 463 15.21 6.94 -10.36
N THR A 464 16.01 7.80 -10.93
CA THR A 464 15.83 8.27 -12.32
C THR A 464 16.02 7.11 -13.31
N GLU A 465 17.04 6.27 -13.11
CA GLU A 465 17.24 5.08 -13.93
C GLU A 465 16.12 4.05 -13.72
N ILE A 466 15.67 3.85 -12.48
CA ILE A 466 14.51 3.00 -12.17
C ILE A 466 13.31 3.45 -13.00
N ARG A 467 12.93 4.71 -12.93
CA ARG A 467 11.75 5.27 -13.62
C ARG A 467 11.89 5.22 -15.15
N ARG A 468 13.09 5.36 -15.67
CA ARG A 468 13.37 5.17 -17.10
C ARG A 468 13.10 3.73 -17.55
N ILE A 469 13.57 2.75 -16.79
CA ILE A 469 13.29 1.33 -17.05
C ILE A 469 11.78 1.07 -16.99
N VAL A 470 11.08 1.63 -16.00
CA VAL A 470 9.62 1.49 -15.91
C VAL A 470 8.94 2.07 -17.15
N SER A 471 9.31 3.27 -17.56
CA SER A 471 8.74 3.92 -18.76
C SER A 471 9.00 3.13 -20.03
N ASN A 472 10.18 2.54 -20.17
CA ASN A 472 10.54 1.72 -21.34
C ASN A 472 9.82 0.36 -21.38
N SER A 473 9.31 -0.11 -20.24
CA SER A 473 8.83 -1.49 -20.06
C SER A 473 7.33 -1.57 -19.79
N SER A 474 6.63 -0.44 -19.70
CA SER A 474 5.23 -0.40 -19.31
C SER A 474 4.37 0.21 -20.41
N ASP A 475 3.22 -0.41 -20.67
CA ASP A 475 2.17 0.20 -21.48
C ASP A 475 1.49 1.29 -20.64
N LEU A 476 1.68 2.53 -21.02
CA LEU A 476 1.10 3.70 -20.36
C LEU A 476 -0.02 4.27 -21.21
N GLU A 477 -1.16 4.57 -20.59
CA GLU A 477 -2.29 5.22 -21.25
C GLU A 477 -2.48 6.62 -20.67
N VAL A 478 -2.65 7.61 -21.54
CA VAL A 478 -2.83 9.02 -21.15
C VAL A 478 -4.28 9.42 -21.38
N PHE A 479 -4.90 9.98 -20.34
CA PHE A 479 -6.25 10.52 -20.35
C PHE A 479 -6.19 12.03 -20.21
N GLU A 480 -6.52 12.74 -21.27
CA GLU A 480 -6.63 14.19 -21.26
C GLU A 480 -8.02 14.63 -20.79
N PRO A 481 -8.13 15.74 -20.04
CA PRO A 481 -9.42 16.30 -19.67
C PRO A 481 -10.20 16.79 -20.90
N SER A 482 -11.44 16.37 -21.04
CA SER A 482 -12.31 16.73 -22.19
C SER A 482 -13.62 17.41 -21.77
N GLU A 483 -14.08 17.18 -20.55
CA GLU A 483 -15.37 17.66 -20.02
C GLU A 483 -15.19 18.42 -18.70
N ALA A 484 -14.07 19.10 -18.53
CA ALA A 484 -13.68 19.72 -17.27
C ALA A 484 -14.68 20.75 -16.74
N GLU A 485 -15.35 21.52 -17.60
CA GLU A 485 -16.36 22.50 -17.18
C GLU A 485 -17.57 21.81 -16.54
N LEU A 486 -18.13 20.79 -17.19
CA LEU A 486 -19.25 19.99 -16.68
C LEU A 486 -18.93 19.33 -15.35
N TRP A 487 -17.71 18.76 -15.24
CA TRP A 487 -17.24 18.15 -14.00
C TRP A 487 -17.04 19.18 -12.89
N ASN A 488 -16.58 20.39 -13.22
CA ASN A 488 -16.41 21.46 -12.23
C ASN A 488 -17.75 21.98 -11.69
N GLU A 489 -18.76 22.12 -12.55
CA GLU A 489 -20.12 22.46 -12.14
C GLU A 489 -20.70 21.38 -11.22
N SER A 490 -20.58 20.10 -11.58
CA SER A 490 -21.08 18.97 -10.81
C SER A 490 -20.36 18.80 -9.48
N TYR A 491 -19.10 19.25 -9.36
CA TYR A 491 -18.32 19.21 -8.13
C TYR A 491 -18.97 20.02 -7.00
N GLN A 492 -19.65 21.11 -7.29
CA GLN A 492 -20.38 21.89 -6.28
C GLN A 492 -21.53 21.07 -5.66
N SER A 493 -22.21 20.25 -6.45
CA SER A 493 -23.24 19.33 -5.97
C SER A 493 -22.66 18.25 -5.07
N TYR A 494 -21.49 17.70 -5.43
CA TYR A 494 -20.76 16.77 -4.57
C TYR A 494 -20.38 17.40 -3.22
N LEU A 495 -19.85 18.63 -3.21
CA LEU A 495 -19.47 19.33 -1.97
C LEU A 495 -20.65 19.59 -1.04
N ASN A 496 -21.86 19.78 -1.57
CA ASN A 496 -23.08 19.99 -0.76
C ASN A 496 -23.50 18.74 0.03
N VAL A 497 -23.17 17.55 -0.48
CA VAL A 497 -23.51 16.26 0.17
C VAL A 497 -22.32 15.60 0.85
N TYR A 498 -21.10 16.07 0.53
CA TYR A 498 -19.89 15.67 1.23
C TYR A 498 -19.93 16.24 2.65
N LYS A 499 -19.92 15.34 3.63
CA LYS A 499 -19.76 15.72 5.04
C LYS A 499 -18.38 15.28 5.49
N GLU A 500 -17.58 16.22 5.99
CA GLU A 500 -16.35 15.87 6.69
C GLU A 500 -16.66 15.04 7.94
N ILE A 501 -15.81 14.03 8.20
CA ILE A 501 -15.94 13.10 9.32
C ILE A 501 -15.16 13.63 10.51
#